data_2951e17de7d5e31def0077b1cc800b90
#
_entry.id   2951e17de7d5e31def0077b1cc800b90
#
_cell.length_a   1.000
_cell.length_b   1.000
_cell.length_c   1.000
_cell.angle_alpha   90.00
_cell.angle_beta   90.00
_cell.angle_gamma   90.00
#
_symmetry.space_group_name_H-M   'P 1'
#
loop_
_entity.id
_entity.type
_entity.pdbx_description
1 polymer ?
#
loop_
_entity_poly.entity_id
_entity_poly.type
_entity_poly.pdbx_seq_one_letter_code
_entity_poly.pdbx_strand_id
1 'polypeptide(L)'
;VAVFDGGPGVMTTGSTLGPATRSSVARVATATAVTALCGYAVVYLAARDLAPDGFSVFAVFWGAFGLVTGAANGLLQETTREIRSIQFGVPAPGRVTRPLRVAALLGLAAAAVITGTSPLWSGPVFADARWLSVGLLSVGLAGFCLHATLLGMLAGANRWTQYGALMVTDAVIRVGVATATFVIGWGLVGFLWATVAGAVAWLLLLLGSPVTRAAARLLTPVSTATFLRGAAHSITAAGASAILVMGFPVLLKATYGELGAEGGVVILAVTLTRAPLLVPLTAMQGNLIAHFVDQRSRRLRALLSPAVVIAGVGAAGVLAAGLLGPWLLRAAFGADYRASGALLAGLTGAAVVMAMLTLTGAAAVAAALHRAYALGWVGATLASTLLLLVPLDLQTRTVVALVSGPLAGIAVHLAALTRADR
;
A
#
# COMPACT_ATOMS: atom_id res chain seq x y z
N VAL A 1 -59.06 38.02 -23.29
CA VAL A 1 -57.75 38.24 -22.70
C VAL A 1 -57.12 36.85 -22.61
N ALA A 2 -56.25 36.53 -23.57
CA ALA A 2 -55.51 35.27 -23.63
C ALA A 2 -54.17 35.49 -22.91
N VAL A 3 -53.85 34.62 -21.98
CA VAL A 3 -52.54 34.55 -21.33
C VAL A 3 -51.76 33.43 -22.05
N PHE A 4 -50.68 33.83 -22.71
CA PHE A 4 -49.65 32.89 -23.23
C PHE A 4 -48.69 32.53 -22.09
N ASP A 5 -48.64 31.24 -21.78
CA ASP A 5 -47.63 30.66 -20.90
C ASP A 5 -46.67 29.85 -21.76
N GLY A 6 -45.45 30.29 -21.90
CA GLY A 6 -44.41 29.67 -22.73
C GLY A 6 -43.07 29.82 -22.05
N GLY A 7 -42.85 29.11 -20.93
CA GLY A 7 -41.52 29.00 -20.30
C GLY A 7 -40.67 27.93 -20.98
N PRO A 8 -39.37 28.21 -21.28
CA PRO A 8 -38.46 27.21 -21.83
C PRO A 8 -38.11 26.16 -20.80
N GLY A 9 -38.37 24.91 -21.13
CA GLY A 9 -37.99 23.76 -20.30
C GLY A 9 -36.47 23.71 -20.05
N VAL A 10 -36.10 24.01 -18.85
CA VAL A 10 -34.74 23.71 -18.33
C VAL A 10 -34.63 22.20 -18.25
N MET A 11 -33.95 21.59 -19.23
CA MET A 11 -33.51 20.20 -19.12
C MET A 11 -32.48 20.13 -17.97
N THR A 12 -32.94 19.82 -16.78
CA THR A 12 -32.11 19.39 -15.68
C THR A 12 -31.64 17.96 -15.95
N THR A 13 -30.60 17.79 -16.75
CA THR A 13 -29.81 16.56 -16.74
C THR A 13 -28.95 16.53 -15.46
N GLY A 14 -29.60 16.53 -14.33
CA GLY A 14 -29.01 16.20 -13.05
C GLY A 14 -28.78 14.70 -12.97
N SER A 15 -27.68 14.21 -13.53
CA SER A 15 -27.16 12.91 -13.16
C SER A 15 -26.65 12.98 -11.71
N THR A 16 -27.55 12.77 -10.75
CA THR A 16 -27.20 12.48 -9.37
C THR A 16 -26.31 11.24 -9.38
N LEU A 17 -25.01 11.46 -9.25
CA LEU A 17 -24.04 10.39 -9.06
C LEU A 17 -24.37 9.73 -7.71
N GLY A 18 -25.14 8.61 -7.78
CA GLY A 18 -25.50 7.81 -6.63
C GLY A 18 -24.29 7.23 -5.91
N PRO A 19 -24.47 6.69 -4.70
CA PRO A 19 -23.42 6.00 -3.96
C PRO A 19 -22.78 4.93 -4.83
N ALA A 20 -21.51 4.58 -4.54
CA ALA A 20 -20.75 3.59 -5.29
C ALA A 20 -21.60 2.33 -5.54
N THR A 21 -21.90 2.03 -6.79
CA THR A 21 -22.78 0.91 -7.15
C THR A 21 -22.09 -0.41 -6.82
N ARG A 22 -22.85 -1.47 -6.50
CA ARG A 22 -22.28 -2.81 -6.26
C ARG A 22 -21.33 -3.25 -7.37
N SER A 23 -21.60 -2.85 -8.61
CA SER A 23 -20.74 -3.15 -9.77
C SER A 23 -19.40 -2.39 -9.76
N SER A 24 -19.34 -1.18 -9.21
CA SER A 24 -18.08 -0.44 -9.08
C SER A 24 -17.18 -1.01 -7.99
N VAL A 25 -17.78 -1.43 -6.87
CA VAL A 25 -17.07 -2.11 -5.77
C VAL A 25 -16.49 -3.44 -6.26
N ALA A 26 -17.27 -4.24 -6.97
CA ALA A 26 -16.81 -5.51 -7.54
C ALA A 26 -15.64 -5.31 -8.52
N ARG A 27 -15.69 -4.30 -9.40
CA ARG A 27 -14.58 -4.00 -10.34
C ARG A 27 -13.30 -3.61 -9.63
N VAL A 28 -13.37 -2.78 -8.60
CA VAL A 28 -12.19 -2.39 -7.82
C VAL A 28 -11.63 -3.59 -7.05
N ALA A 29 -12.49 -4.39 -6.43
CA ALA A 29 -12.08 -5.60 -5.72
C ALA A 29 -11.38 -6.60 -6.66
N THR A 30 -11.92 -6.82 -7.86
CA THR A 30 -11.29 -7.68 -8.90
C THR A 30 -9.93 -7.11 -9.33
N ALA A 31 -9.86 -5.81 -9.63
CA ALA A 31 -8.60 -5.16 -9.99
C ALA A 31 -7.55 -5.29 -8.87
N THR A 32 -7.95 -5.10 -7.61
CA THR A 32 -7.09 -5.27 -6.44
C THR A 32 -6.59 -6.72 -6.31
N ALA A 33 -7.48 -7.71 -6.49
CA ALA A 33 -7.12 -9.12 -6.44
C ALA A 33 -6.12 -9.49 -7.55
N VAL A 34 -6.37 -9.05 -8.80
CA VAL A 34 -5.45 -9.26 -9.92
C VAL A 34 -4.10 -8.62 -9.65
N THR A 35 -4.09 -7.37 -9.17
CA THR A 35 -2.83 -6.66 -8.82
C THR A 35 -2.05 -7.39 -7.73
N ALA A 36 -2.72 -7.90 -6.71
CA ALA A 36 -2.09 -8.68 -5.66
C ALA A 36 -1.50 -9.98 -6.19
N LEU A 37 -2.26 -10.73 -7.00
CA LEU A 37 -1.78 -11.96 -7.64
C LEU A 37 -0.55 -11.70 -8.53
N CYS A 38 -0.57 -10.65 -9.34
CA CYS A 38 0.58 -10.24 -10.15
C CYS A 38 1.80 -9.90 -9.26
N GLY A 39 1.59 -9.18 -8.15
CA GLY A 39 2.65 -8.87 -7.21
C GLY A 39 3.30 -10.13 -6.61
N TYR A 40 2.49 -11.11 -6.18
CA TYR A 40 3.00 -12.39 -5.70
C TYR A 40 3.67 -13.22 -6.81
N ALA A 41 3.19 -13.13 -8.05
CA ALA A 41 3.85 -13.76 -9.19
C ALA A 41 5.27 -13.20 -9.43
N VAL A 42 5.45 -11.88 -9.33
CA VAL A 42 6.79 -11.26 -9.41
C VAL A 42 7.70 -11.79 -8.29
N VAL A 43 7.22 -11.82 -7.04
CA VAL A 43 7.97 -12.35 -5.89
C VAL A 43 8.31 -13.82 -6.09
N TYR A 44 7.37 -14.62 -6.59
CA TYR A 44 7.57 -16.05 -6.89
C TYR A 44 8.67 -16.25 -7.95
N LEU A 45 8.59 -15.54 -9.08
CA LEU A 45 9.57 -15.64 -10.16
C LEU A 45 10.97 -15.22 -9.66
N ALA A 46 11.05 -14.11 -8.91
CA ALA A 46 12.31 -13.65 -8.33
C ALA A 46 12.92 -14.68 -7.36
N ALA A 47 12.11 -15.29 -6.49
CA ALA A 47 12.58 -16.28 -5.54
C ALA A 47 12.97 -17.61 -6.24
N ARG A 48 12.40 -17.91 -7.40
CA ARG A 48 12.75 -19.11 -8.20
C ARG A 48 14.02 -18.92 -9.03
N ASP A 49 14.28 -17.71 -9.49
CA ASP A 49 15.43 -17.37 -10.34
C ASP A 49 16.68 -17.00 -9.53
N LEU A 50 16.47 -16.30 -8.42
CA LEU A 50 17.54 -15.86 -7.54
C LEU A 50 17.72 -16.87 -6.39
N ALA A 51 18.95 -17.23 -6.08
CA ALA A 51 19.25 -17.92 -4.83
C ALA A 51 18.81 -17.06 -3.62
N PRO A 52 18.61 -17.61 -2.41
CA PRO A 52 18.14 -16.85 -1.26
C PRO A 52 18.92 -15.56 -0.99
N ASP A 53 20.24 -15.55 -1.22
CA ASP A 53 21.08 -14.35 -1.14
C ASP A 53 20.62 -13.24 -2.10
N GLY A 54 20.55 -13.57 -3.40
CA GLY A 54 20.12 -12.61 -4.43
C GLY A 54 18.68 -12.17 -4.22
N PHE A 55 17.81 -13.09 -3.75
CA PHE A 55 16.45 -12.73 -3.37
C PHE A 55 16.41 -11.76 -2.21
N SER A 56 17.33 -11.85 -1.23
CA SER A 56 17.39 -10.88 -0.12
C SER A 56 17.63 -9.46 -0.63
N VAL A 57 18.54 -9.29 -1.60
CA VAL A 57 18.83 -7.98 -2.23
C VAL A 57 17.62 -7.46 -3.00
N PHE A 58 17.01 -8.31 -3.82
CA PHE A 58 15.75 -7.96 -4.52
C PHE A 58 14.66 -7.53 -3.55
N ALA A 59 14.45 -8.31 -2.47
CA ALA A 59 13.39 -8.07 -1.51
C ALA A 59 13.58 -6.76 -0.72
N VAL A 60 14.81 -6.36 -0.43
CA VAL A 60 15.12 -5.05 0.17
C VAL A 60 14.76 -3.93 -0.81
N PHE A 61 15.11 -4.05 -2.10
CA PHE A 61 14.72 -3.06 -3.11
C PHE A 61 13.20 -3.01 -3.33
N TRP A 62 12.54 -4.18 -3.43
CA TRP A 62 11.08 -4.29 -3.51
C TRP A 62 10.41 -3.61 -2.32
N GLY A 63 10.91 -3.85 -1.11
CA GLY A 63 10.44 -3.21 0.11
C GLY A 63 10.68 -1.69 0.12
N ALA A 64 11.85 -1.23 -0.32
CA ALA A 64 12.15 0.19 -0.44
C ALA A 64 11.22 0.89 -1.42
N PHE A 65 11.00 0.29 -2.60
CA PHE A 65 10.05 0.81 -3.57
C PHE A 65 8.61 0.80 -3.04
N GLY A 66 8.21 -0.30 -2.37
CA GLY A 66 6.90 -0.41 -1.71
C GLY A 66 6.69 0.64 -0.61
N LEU A 67 7.74 0.95 0.15
CA LEU A 67 7.71 1.99 1.19
C LEU A 67 7.46 3.38 0.58
N VAL A 68 8.26 3.79 -0.40
CA VAL A 68 8.13 5.14 -0.97
C VAL A 68 6.85 5.30 -1.78
N THR A 69 6.41 4.26 -2.50
CA THR A 69 5.14 4.26 -3.23
C THR A 69 3.94 4.16 -2.29
N GLY A 70 4.07 3.41 -1.19
CA GLY A 70 3.09 3.36 -0.11
C GLY A 70 2.84 4.73 0.51
N ALA A 71 3.90 5.50 0.78
CA ALA A 71 3.77 6.89 1.22
C ALA A 71 3.14 7.78 0.14
N ALA A 72 3.57 7.64 -1.13
CA ALA A 72 3.04 8.41 -2.26
C ALA A 72 1.54 8.15 -2.52
N ASN A 73 0.94 7.05 -2.03
CA ASN A 73 -0.51 6.84 -2.04
C ASN A 73 -1.29 7.91 -1.25
N GLY A 74 -0.63 8.70 -0.41
CA GLY A 74 -1.21 9.91 0.17
C GLY A 74 -1.67 10.92 -0.90
N LEU A 75 -0.99 10.98 -2.06
CA LEU A 75 -1.43 11.80 -3.20
C LEU A 75 -2.75 11.30 -3.80
N LEU A 76 -2.93 9.96 -3.89
CA LEU A 76 -4.19 9.35 -4.30
C LEU A 76 -5.32 9.77 -3.37
N GLN A 77 -5.10 9.66 -2.05
CA GLN A 77 -6.11 9.98 -1.04
C GLN A 77 -6.52 11.45 -1.10
N GLU A 78 -5.54 12.36 -1.09
CA GLU A 78 -5.81 13.79 -1.14
C GLU A 78 -6.48 14.21 -2.45
N THR A 79 -5.98 13.73 -3.58
CA THR A 79 -6.57 14.04 -4.90
C THR A 79 -7.99 13.52 -5.01
N THR A 80 -8.28 12.31 -4.49
CA THR A 80 -9.64 11.76 -4.44
C THR A 80 -10.56 12.67 -3.64
N ARG A 81 -10.11 13.10 -2.47
CA ARG A 81 -10.86 13.99 -1.58
C ARG A 81 -11.20 15.31 -2.26
N GLU A 82 -10.21 15.97 -2.84
CA GLU A 82 -10.35 17.28 -3.45
C GLU A 82 -11.21 17.24 -4.73
N ILE A 83 -11.03 16.25 -5.59
CA ILE A 83 -11.86 16.09 -6.80
C ILE A 83 -13.30 15.76 -6.43
N ARG A 84 -13.52 14.94 -5.38
CA ARG A 84 -14.88 14.63 -4.92
C ARG A 84 -15.59 15.82 -4.29
N SER A 85 -14.88 16.70 -3.61
CA SER A 85 -15.45 17.90 -2.98
C SER A 85 -16.13 18.83 -3.98
N ILE A 86 -15.68 18.84 -5.26
CA ILE A 86 -16.29 19.62 -6.35
C ILE A 86 -17.76 19.24 -6.57
N GLN A 87 -18.12 17.97 -6.32
CA GLN A 87 -19.48 17.45 -6.54
C GLN A 87 -20.48 17.94 -5.47
N PHE A 88 -19.99 18.40 -4.32
CA PHE A 88 -20.82 18.78 -3.15
C PHE A 88 -20.75 20.25 -2.79
N GLY A 89 -19.89 21.05 -3.46
CA GLY A 89 -19.69 22.46 -3.14
C GLY A 89 -19.75 23.37 -4.36
N VAL A 90 -20.20 24.60 -4.14
CA VAL A 90 -20.04 25.69 -5.12
C VAL A 90 -18.54 25.99 -5.17
N PRO A 91 -17.88 26.00 -6.34
CA PRO A 91 -16.48 26.37 -6.43
C PRO A 91 -16.32 27.80 -5.87
N ALA A 92 -15.51 27.96 -4.82
CA ALA A 92 -15.18 29.29 -4.35
C ALA A 92 -14.45 30.01 -5.49
N PRO A 93 -14.83 31.25 -5.83
CA PRO A 93 -14.12 32.02 -6.84
C PRO A 93 -12.70 32.27 -6.35
N GLY A 94 -11.72 31.58 -6.93
CA GLY A 94 -10.35 31.62 -6.44
C GLY A 94 -9.36 30.74 -7.20
N ARG A 95 -8.23 30.53 -6.58
CA ARG A 95 -7.09 29.82 -7.13
C ARG A 95 -7.39 28.32 -7.27
N VAL A 96 -7.33 27.81 -8.49
CA VAL A 96 -7.44 26.39 -8.81
C VAL A 96 -6.06 25.73 -8.90
N THR A 97 -5.98 24.46 -8.55
CA THR A 97 -4.73 23.69 -8.64
C THR A 97 -4.86 22.59 -9.69
N ARG A 98 -3.76 22.30 -10.38
CA ARG A 98 -3.60 21.15 -11.29
C ARG A 98 -2.90 20.01 -10.56
N PRO A 99 -3.60 18.97 -10.08
CA PRO A 99 -3.00 17.93 -9.25
C PRO A 99 -1.80 17.24 -9.91
N LEU A 100 -1.88 16.91 -11.21
CA LEU A 100 -0.76 16.26 -11.91
C LEU A 100 0.50 17.13 -12.01
N ARG A 101 0.38 18.45 -12.11
CA ARG A 101 1.56 19.35 -12.07
C ARG A 101 2.21 19.34 -10.69
N VAL A 102 1.39 19.37 -9.63
CA VAL A 102 1.90 19.28 -8.26
C VAL A 102 2.56 17.93 -8.02
N ALA A 103 1.95 16.83 -8.49
CA ALA A 103 2.52 15.49 -8.39
C ALA A 103 3.85 15.36 -9.14
N ALA A 104 3.97 15.94 -10.34
CA ALA A 104 5.22 15.97 -11.09
C ALA A 104 6.33 16.69 -10.32
N LEU A 105 6.03 17.89 -9.77
CA LEU A 105 6.99 18.65 -8.98
C LEU A 105 7.40 17.92 -7.69
N LEU A 106 6.42 17.35 -6.97
CA LEU A 106 6.70 16.55 -5.77
C LEU A 106 7.50 15.29 -6.09
N GLY A 107 7.17 14.59 -7.18
CA GLY A 107 7.90 13.42 -7.65
C GLY A 107 9.35 13.76 -8.02
N LEU A 108 9.57 14.84 -8.75
CA LEU A 108 10.91 15.32 -9.09
C LEU A 108 11.69 15.76 -7.85
N ALA A 109 11.06 16.48 -6.93
CA ALA A 109 11.68 16.88 -5.66
C ALA A 109 12.06 15.65 -4.82
N ALA A 110 11.17 14.67 -4.70
CA ALA A 110 11.45 13.42 -3.99
C ALA A 110 12.59 12.63 -4.65
N ALA A 111 12.60 12.52 -5.98
CA ALA A 111 13.69 11.89 -6.73
C ALA A 111 15.03 12.61 -6.50
N ALA A 112 15.05 13.95 -6.51
CA ALA A 112 16.23 14.75 -6.23
C ALA A 112 16.73 14.54 -4.79
N VAL A 113 15.83 14.47 -3.81
CA VAL A 113 16.16 14.19 -2.41
C VAL A 113 16.76 12.78 -2.26
N ILE A 114 16.12 11.75 -2.84
CA ILE A 114 16.63 10.37 -2.81
C ILE A 114 18.03 10.31 -3.43
N THR A 115 18.21 10.88 -4.62
CA THR A 115 19.49 10.86 -5.33
C THR A 115 20.54 11.67 -4.59
N GLY A 116 20.20 12.89 -4.12
CA GLY A 116 21.15 13.78 -3.45
C GLY A 116 21.59 13.27 -2.07
N THR A 117 20.70 12.58 -1.34
CA THR A 117 21.05 12.00 -0.03
C THR A 117 21.60 10.57 -0.13
N SER A 118 21.54 9.95 -1.31
CA SER A 118 21.94 8.55 -1.50
C SER A 118 23.37 8.20 -1.03
N PRO A 119 24.37 9.08 -1.11
CA PRO A 119 25.70 8.76 -0.59
C PRO A 119 25.72 8.37 0.90
N LEU A 120 24.77 8.90 1.68
CA LEU A 120 24.70 8.72 3.14
C LEU A 120 24.10 7.36 3.55
N TRP A 121 23.15 6.82 2.76
CA TRP A 121 22.34 5.68 3.18
C TRP A 121 22.35 4.49 2.20
N SER A 122 22.64 4.72 0.91
CA SER A 122 22.46 3.67 -0.09
C SER A 122 23.47 2.53 0.00
N GLY A 123 24.68 2.77 0.53
CA GLY A 123 25.70 1.73 0.73
C GLY A 123 25.22 0.62 1.69
N PRO A 124 24.79 0.95 2.90
CA PRO A 124 24.24 -0.03 3.85
C PRO A 124 22.95 -0.73 3.36
N VAL A 125 22.12 -0.05 2.56
CA VAL A 125 20.82 -0.57 2.11
C VAL A 125 20.96 -1.40 0.83
N PHE A 126 21.69 -0.91 -0.16
CA PHE A 126 21.86 -1.53 -1.48
C PHE A 126 23.30 -1.95 -1.71
N ALA A 127 23.70 -3.11 -1.17
CA ALA A 127 25.06 -3.62 -1.32
C ALA A 127 25.40 -3.88 -2.80
N ASP A 128 24.52 -4.62 -3.50
CA ASP A 128 24.63 -4.93 -4.91
C ASP A 128 23.82 -3.98 -5.77
N ALA A 129 24.31 -3.64 -6.95
CA ALA A 129 23.63 -2.75 -7.91
C ALA A 129 23.20 -1.39 -7.30
N ARG A 130 24.00 -0.84 -6.36
CA ARG A 130 23.72 0.36 -5.57
C ARG A 130 23.16 1.51 -6.40
N TRP A 131 23.91 1.96 -7.41
CA TRP A 131 23.56 3.14 -8.20
C TRP A 131 22.36 2.89 -9.11
N LEU A 132 22.21 1.67 -9.64
CA LEU A 132 21.03 1.27 -10.39
C LEU A 132 19.79 1.31 -9.49
N SER A 133 19.87 0.75 -8.28
CA SER A 133 18.76 0.76 -7.31
C SER A 133 18.35 2.19 -6.93
N VAL A 134 19.31 3.08 -6.67
CA VAL A 134 19.01 4.51 -6.40
C VAL A 134 18.34 5.18 -7.59
N GLY A 135 18.85 4.97 -8.80
CA GLY A 135 18.28 5.53 -10.03
C GLY A 135 16.86 5.03 -10.28
N LEU A 136 16.64 3.71 -10.17
CA LEU A 136 15.32 3.10 -10.36
C LEU A 136 14.33 3.54 -9.28
N LEU A 137 14.76 3.62 -8.01
CA LEU A 137 13.92 4.10 -6.92
C LEU A 137 13.47 5.55 -7.15
N SER A 138 14.40 6.41 -7.58
CA SER A 138 14.15 7.83 -7.85
C SER A 138 13.18 8.03 -9.01
N VAL A 139 13.47 7.43 -10.18
CA VAL A 139 12.65 7.54 -11.39
C VAL A 139 11.29 6.86 -11.16
N GLY A 140 11.28 5.68 -10.53
CA GLY A 140 10.07 4.95 -10.22
C GLY A 140 9.15 5.71 -9.29
N LEU A 141 9.67 6.35 -8.24
CA LEU A 141 8.87 7.19 -7.35
C LEU A 141 8.30 8.41 -8.08
N ALA A 142 9.10 9.09 -8.91
CA ALA A 142 8.62 10.23 -9.70
C ALA A 142 7.45 9.81 -10.62
N GLY A 143 7.58 8.69 -11.33
CA GLY A 143 6.50 8.13 -12.15
C GLY A 143 5.29 7.70 -11.32
N PHE A 144 5.52 7.10 -10.15
CA PHE A 144 4.45 6.65 -9.27
C PHE A 144 3.67 7.81 -8.63
N CYS A 145 4.28 8.97 -8.36
CA CYS A 145 3.56 10.16 -7.91
C CYS A 145 2.49 10.59 -8.94
N LEU A 146 2.80 10.53 -10.23
CA LEU A 146 1.84 10.77 -11.30
C LEU A 146 0.77 9.68 -11.38
N HIS A 147 1.18 8.42 -11.27
CA HIS A 147 0.30 7.26 -11.24
C HIS A 147 -0.72 7.35 -10.09
N ALA A 148 -0.26 7.56 -8.85
CA ALA A 148 -1.12 7.68 -7.67
C ALA A 148 -2.08 8.87 -7.76
N THR A 149 -1.60 10.01 -8.26
CA THR A 149 -2.45 11.19 -8.47
C THR A 149 -3.52 10.94 -9.53
N LEU A 150 -3.17 10.29 -10.65
CA LEU A 150 -4.14 9.93 -11.69
C LEU A 150 -5.19 8.94 -11.17
N LEU A 151 -4.79 7.94 -10.37
CA LEU A 151 -5.74 7.07 -9.65
C LEU A 151 -6.69 7.89 -8.78
N GLY A 152 -6.18 8.86 -8.04
CA GLY A 152 -6.99 9.76 -7.22
C GLY A 152 -7.99 10.60 -8.04
N MET A 153 -7.57 11.10 -9.20
CA MET A 153 -8.45 11.84 -10.11
C MET A 153 -9.55 10.94 -10.69
N LEU A 154 -9.23 9.72 -11.08
CA LEU A 154 -10.19 8.74 -11.58
C LEU A 154 -11.18 8.31 -10.50
N ALA A 155 -10.71 8.05 -9.27
CA ALA A 155 -11.57 7.70 -8.14
C ALA A 155 -12.48 8.88 -7.74
N GLY A 156 -11.94 10.09 -7.64
CA GLY A 156 -12.68 11.31 -7.34
C GLY A 156 -13.76 11.60 -8.39
N ALA A 157 -13.45 11.38 -9.68
CA ALA A 157 -14.38 11.55 -10.79
C ALA A 157 -15.31 10.35 -11.01
N ASN A 158 -15.33 9.36 -10.13
CA ASN A 158 -16.17 8.15 -10.21
C ASN A 158 -15.91 7.28 -11.47
N ARG A 159 -14.66 7.31 -12.01
CA ARG A 159 -14.25 6.56 -13.22
C ARG A 159 -13.60 5.23 -12.83
N TRP A 160 -14.36 4.36 -12.17
CA TRP A 160 -13.87 3.11 -11.56
C TRP A 160 -13.34 2.09 -12.57
N THR A 161 -13.85 2.08 -13.81
CA THR A 161 -13.34 1.22 -14.88
C THR A 161 -11.90 1.59 -15.26
N GLN A 162 -11.63 2.89 -15.46
CA GLN A 162 -10.29 3.40 -15.77
C GLN A 162 -9.34 3.29 -14.57
N TYR A 163 -9.88 3.46 -13.36
CA TYR A 163 -9.15 3.21 -12.12
C TYR A 163 -8.63 1.77 -12.06
N GLY A 164 -9.52 0.79 -12.25
CA GLY A 164 -9.15 -0.63 -12.28
C GLY A 164 -8.20 -0.95 -13.45
N ALA A 165 -8.45 -0.37 -14.63
CA ALA A 165 -7.58 -0.55 -15.79
C ALA A 165 -6.15 -0.05 -15.51
N LEU A 166 -5.99 1.11 -14.85
CA LEU A 166 -4.67 1.64 -14.48
C LEU A 166 -3.94 0.71 -13.51
N MET A 167 -4.62 0.21 -12.47
CA MET A 167 -4.06 -0.75 -11.53
C MET A 167 -3.61 -2.06 -12.21
N VAL A 168 -4.47 -2.62 -13.06
CA VAL A 168 -4.18 -3.88 -13.76
C VAL A 168 -3.06 -3.69 -14.77
N THR A 169 -3.04 -2.57 -15.51
CA THR A 169 -1.96 -2.28 -16.48
C THR A 169 -0.60 -2.20 -15.78
N ASP A 170 -0.51 -1.49 -14.63
CA ASP A 170 0.73 -1.45 -13.82
C ASP A 170 1.17 -2.88 -13.44
N ALA A 171 0.25 -3.68 -12.92
CA ALA A 171 0.55 -5.03 -12.46
C ALA A 171 0.96 -5.98 -13.61
N VAL A 172 0.29 -5.90 -14.75
CA VAL A 172 0.61 -6.70 -15.94
C VAL A 172 1.98 -6.35 -16.52
N ILE A 173 2.33 -5.06 -16.57
CA ILE A 173 3.66 -4.63 -17.00
C ILE A 173 4.73 -5.23 -16.10
N ARG A 174 4.56 -5.14 -14.78
CA ARG A 174 5.53 -5.69 -13.80
C ARG A 174 5.71 -7.19 -13.97
N VAL A 175 4.61 -7.94 -14.02
CA VAL A 175 4.66 -9.41 -14.20
C VAL A 175 5.20 -9.78 -15.57
N GLY A 176 4.89 -9.02 -16.61
CA GLY A 176 5.42 -9.23 -17.95
C GLY A 176 6.94 -9.08 -18.01
N VAL A 177 7.48 -7.99 -17.42
CA VAL A 177 8.94 -7.78 -17.32
C VAL A 177 9.58 -8.84 -16.43
N ALA A 178 8.97 -9.23 -15.30
CA ALA A 178 9.49 -10.29 -14.44
C ALA A 178 9.52 -11.65 -15.13
N THR A 179 8.48 -11.97 -15.91
CA THR A 179 8.43 -13.21 -16.70
C THR A 179 9.50 -13.21 -17.79
N ALA A 180 9.66 -12.09 -18.51
CA ALA A 180 10.72 -11.94 -19.50
C ALA A 180 12.10 -12.09 -18.85
N THR A 181 12.32 -11.47 -17.69
CA THR A 181 13.55 -11.61 -16.90
C THR A 181 13.85 -13.08 -16.58
N PHE A 182 12.86 -13.79 -16.06
CA PHE A 182 12.98 -15.21 -15.71
C PHE A 182 13.33 -16.09 -16.92
N VAL A 183 12.65 -15.86 -18.06
CA VAL A 183 12.86 -16.66 -19.29
C VAL A 183 14.22 -16.40 -19.92
N ILE A 184 14.69 -15.14 -19.88
CA ILE A 184 15.96 -14.74 -20.51
C ILE A 184 17.16 -15.02 -19.57
N GLY A 185 16.91 -15.21 -18.24
CA GLY A 185 17.96 -15.33 -17.23
C GLY A 185 18.67 -14.00 -16.93
N TRP A 186 17.93 -12.88 -16.94
CA TRP A 186 18.50 -11.56 -16.70
C TRP A 186 18.81 -11.29 -15.22
N GLY A 187 18.39 -12.18 -14.34
CA GLY A 187 18.73 -12.21 -12.91
C GLY A 187 18.26 -10.96 -12.15
N LEU A 188 19.02 -10.59 -11.11
CA LEU A 188 18.67 -9.50 -10.18
C LEU A 188 18.32 -8.19 -10.90
N VAL A 189 19.13 -7.77 -11.87
CA VAL A 189 18.94 -6.50 -12.59
C VAL A 189 17.57 -6.44 -13.25
N GLY A 190 17.14 -7.51 -13.90
CA GLY A 190 15.83 -7.60 -14.54
C GLY A 190 14.68 -7.49 -13.56
N PHE A 191 14.79 -8.11 -12.36
CA PHE A 191 13.77 -8.00 -11.31
C PHE A 191 13.73 -6.61 -10.67
N LEU A 192 14.85 -5.90 -10.58
CA LEU A 192 14.86 -4.48 -10.18
C LEU A 192 14.07 -3.63 -11.18
N TRP A 193 14.28 -3.84 -12.49
CA TRP A 193 13.49 -3.19 -13.53
C TRP A 193 12.01 -3.58 -13.49
N ALA A 194 11.69 -4.86 -13.31
CA ALA A 194 10.31 -5.34 -13.17
C ALA A 194 9.56 -4.63 -12.04
N THR A 195 10.24 -4.36 -10.91
CA THR A 195 9.67 -3.65 -9.77
C THR A 195 9.17 -2.25 -10.13
N VAL A 196 9.87 -1.56 -11.02
CA VAL A 196 9.61 -0.15 -11.35
C VAL A 196 8.83 0.03 -12.66
N ALA A 197 8.90 -0.97 -13.55
CA ALA A 197 8.35 -0.89 -14.91
C ALA A 197 6.86 -0.47 -14.95
N GLY A 198 6.06 -0.90 -13.98
CA GLY A 198 4.66 -0.52 -13.88
C GLY A 198 4.41 0.98 -13.70
N ALA A 199 5.41 1.73 -13.19
CA ALA A 199 5.27 3.16 -12.97
C ALA A 199 5.00 3.98 -14.25
N VAL A 200 5.12 3.39 -15.45
CA VAL A 200 4.76 4.01 -16.73
C VAL A 200 3.30 3.79 -17.15
N ALA A 201 2.54 2.96 -16.44
CA ALA A 201 1.16 2.60 -16.80
C ALA A 201 0.23 3.83 -16.96
N TRP A 202 0.44 4.88 -16.15
CA TRP A 202 -0.32 6.13 -16.27
C TRP A 202 -0.16 6.80 -17.64
N LEU A 203 1.03 6.73 -18.23
CA LEU A 203 1.30 7.29 -19.56
C LEU A 203 0.55 6.50 -20.65
N LEU A 204 0.58 5.16 -20.58
CA LEU A 204 -0.15 4.30 -21.52
C LEU A 204 -1.66 4.57 -21.49
N LEU A 205 -2.24 4.74 -20.30
CA LEU A 205 -3.66 5.07 -20.19
C LEU A 205 -3.99 6.49 -20.66
N LEU A 206 -3.10 7.45 -20.46
CA LEU A 206 -3.28 8.80 -21.03
C LEU A 206 -3.25 8.77 -22.56
N LEU A 207 -2.38 7.97 -23.15
CA LEU A 207 -2.29 7.82 -24.61
C LEU A 207 -3.51 7.06 -25.17
N GLY A 208 -3.92 5.97 -24.53
CA GLY A 208 -4.96 5.07 -25.03
C GLY A 208 -6.40 5.46 -24.70
N SER A 209 -6.67 6.28 -23.66
CA SER A 209 -8.02 6.53 -23.16
C SER A 209 -8.40 8.01 -23.16
N PRO A 210 -9.39 8.44 -23.98
CA PRO A 210 -9.89 9.81 -23.94
C PRO A 210 -10.55 10.14 -22.60
N VAL A 211 -11.18 9.18 -21.93
CA VAL A 211 -11.80 9.34 -20.59
C VAL A 211 -10.73 9.63 -19.56
N THR A 212 -9.60 8.92 -19.61
CA THR A 212 -8.46 9.17 -18.72
C THR A 212 -7.84 10.55 -18.97
N ARG A 213 -7.71 10.96 -20.24
CA ARG A 213 -7.25 12.31 -20.58
C ARG A 213 -8.18 13.41 -20.07
N ALA A 214 -9.49 13.20 -20.16
CA ALA A 214 -10.46 14.14 -19.61
C ALA A 214 -10.34 14.25 -18.08
N ALA A 215 -10.24 13.12 -17.38
CA ALA A 215 -10.01 13.09 -15.94
C ALA A 215 -8.71 13.80 -15.55
N ALA A 216 -7.62 13.58 -16.27
CA ALA A 216 -6.31 14.18 -16.03
C ALA A 216 -6.28 15.72 -16.17
N ARG A 217 -7.28 16.30 -16.81
CA ARG A 217 -7.44 17.77 -16.97
C ARG A 217 -8.24 18.42 -15.85
N LEU A 218 -8.84 17.64 -14.95
CA LEU A 218 -9.61 18.17 -13.82
C LEU A 218 -8.73 19.05 -12.93
N LEU A 219 -9.35 20.09 -12.42
CA LEU A 219 -8.73 21.05 -11.49
C LEU A 219 -9.37 20.88 -10.12
N THR A 220 -8.62 21.14 -9.06
CA THR A 220 -9.17 21.16 -7.70
C THR A 220 -9.51 22.61 -7.29
N PRO A 221 -10.60 22.83 -6.54
CA PRO A 221 -11.09 24.17 -6.19
C PRO A 221 -10.34 24.78 -4.99
N VAL A 222 -9.10 24.38 -4.77
CA VAL A 222 -8.26 24.84 -3.66
C VAL A 222 -6.96 25.42 -4.17
N SER A 223 -6.33 26.29 -3.35
CA SER A 223 -5.00 26.80 -3.68
C SER A 223 -3.94 25.69 -3.64
N THR A 224 -2.86 25.86 -4.41
CA THR A 224 -1.73 24.91 -4.40
C THR A 224 -1.14 24.70 -3.01
N ALA A 225 -1.08 25.76 -2.17
CA ALA A 225 -0.60 25.67 -0.81
C ALA A 225 -1.53 24.82 0.09
N THR A 226 -2.85 24.93 -0.10
CA THR A 226 -3.83 24.12 0.63
C THR A 226 -3.74 22.65 0.20
N PHE A 227 -3.65 22.39 -1.12
CA PHE A 227 -3.47 21.05 -1.67
C PHE A 227 -2.18 20.40 -1.16
N LEU A 228 -1.05 21.14 -1.17
CA LEU A 228 0.23 20.64 -0.67
C LEU A 228 0.19 20.29 0.83
N ARG A 229 -0.47 21.09 1.66
CA ARG A 229 -0.66 20.78 3.08
C ARG A 229 -1.48 19.50 3.28
N GLY A 230 -2.57 19.36 2.55
CA GLY A 230 -3.37 18.13 2.57
C GLY A 230 -2.59 16.92 2.10
N ALA A 231 -1.87 17.04 0.99
CA ALA A 231 -0.99 15.99 0.46
C ALA A 231 0.10 15.59 1.47
N ALA A 232 0.75 16.56 2.13
CA ALA A 232 1.76 16.28 3.14
C ALA A 232 1.19 15.48 4.32
N HIS A 233 0.01 15.84 4.84
CA HIS A 233 -0.65 15.07 5.89
C HIS A 233 -1.02 13.65 5.44
N SER A 234 -1.57 13.50 4.22
CA SER A 234 -1.94 12.21 3.67
C SER A 234 -0.73 11.32 3.39
N ILE A 235 0.37 11.88 2.87
CA ILE A 235 1.64 11.18 2.64
C ILE A 235 2.24 10.72 3.97
N THR A 236 2.24 11.56 4.99
CA THR A 236 2.76 11.21 6.32
C THR A 236 1.94 10.07 6.94
N ALA A 237 0.62 10.14 6.85
CA ALA A 237 -0.27 9.10 7.36
C ALA A 237 -0.10 7.77 6.61
N ALA A 238 -0.04 7.81 5.28
CA ALA A 238 0.20 6.63 4.45
C ALA A 238 1.60 6.05 4.67
N GLY A 239 2.62 6.92 4.81
CA GLY A 239 3.99 6.53 5.09
C GLY A 239 4.15 5.82 6.42
N ALA A 240 3.45 6.27 7.46
CA ALA A 240 3.52 5.64 8.79
C ALA A 240 3.14 4.15 8.76
N SER A 241 2.12 3.77 7.98
CA SER A 241 1.75 2.36 7.79
C SER A 241 2.67 1.65 6.80
N ALA A 242 3.10 2.34 5.73
CA ALA A 242 3.94 1.76 4.68
C ALA A 242 5.31 1.31 5.20
N ILE A 243 5.89 1.99 6.19
CA ILE A 243 7.18 1.62 6.81
C ILE A 243 7.11 0.18 7.33
N LEU A 244 6.10 -0.16 8.11
CA LEU A 244 6.01 -1.47 8.74
C LEU A 244 5.45 -2.54 7.79
N VAL A 245 4.54 -2.17 6.90
CA VAL A 245 3.86 -3.11 5.99
C VAL A 245 4.77 -3.47 4.80
N MET A 246 5.33 -2.47 4.13
CA MET A 246 6.13 -2.65 2.91
C MET A 246 7.63 -2.49 3.16
N GLY A 247 8.02 -1.54 4.02
CA GLY A 247 9.41 -1.19 4.31
C GLY A 247 10.13 -2.16 5.27
N PHE A 248 9.45 -3.18 5.78
CA PHE A 248 10.05 -4.11 6.75
C PHE A 248 11.39 -4.73 6.28
N PRO A 249 11.56 -5.17 5.02
CA PRO A 249 12.85 -5.65 4.54
C PRO A 249 13.98 -4.62 4.65
N VAL A 250 13.66 -3.33 4.44
CA VAL A 250 14.62 -2.22 4.60
C VAL A 250 14.99 -2.02 6.07
N LEU A 251 13.99 -2.06 6.97
CA LEU A 251 14.24 -1.99 8.42
C LEU A 251 15.12 -3.13 8.88
N LEU A 252 14.84 -4.34 8.41
CA LEU A 252 15.63 -5.52 8.75
C LEU A 252 17.07 -5.39 8.26
N LYS A 253 17.27 -4.96 7.00
CA LYS A 253 18.60 -4.69 6.43
C LYS A 253 19.35 -3.60 7.20
N ALA A 254 18.68 -2.51 7.55
CA ALA A 254 19.29 -1.38 8.26
C ALA A 254 19.70 -1.72 9.71
N THR A 255 19.00 -2.68 10.34
CA THR A 255 19.25 -3.05 11.76
C THR A 255 20.13 -4.28 11.94
N TYR A 256 20.15 -5.18 10.96
CA TYR A 256 20.93 -6.43 11.02
C TYR A 256 22.24 -6.36 10.23
N GLY A 257 22.29 -5.54 9.17
CA GLY A 257 23.43 -5.44 8.29
C GLY A 257 23.36 -6.43 7.12
N GLU A 258 24.24 -7.43 7.05
CA GLU A 258 24.22 -8.42 5.98
C GLU A 258 23.15 -9.49 6.24
N LEU A 259 22.18 -9.56 5.34
CA LEU A 259 21.05 -10.49 5.47
C LEU A 259 21.36 -11.90 4.95
N GLY A 260 22.15 -12.01 3.86
CA GLY A 260 22.50 -13.25 3.22
C GLY A 260 21.31 -14.15 2.88
N ALA A 261 21.55 -15.43 2.76
CA ALA A 261 20.52 -16.43 2.44
C ALA A 261 19.43 -16.53 3.53
N GLU A 262 19.82 -16.44 4.80
CA GLU A 262 18.85 -16.48 5.91
C GLU A 262 17.87 -15.31 5.84
N GLY A 263 18.36 -14.10 5.55
CA GLY A 263 17.51 -12.93 5.36
C GLY A 263 16.53 -13.08 4.20
N GLY A 264 16.98 -13.66 3.09
CA GLY A 264 16.12 -13.96 1.94
C GLY A 264 14.96 -14.89 2.30
N VAL A 265 15.25 -15.96 3.03
CA VAL A 265 14.23 -16.91 3.52
C VAL A 265 13.26 -16.23 4.49
N VAL A 266 13.78 -15.46 5.45
CA VAL A 266 12.94 -14.75 6.43
C VAL A 266 12.02 -13.73 5.77
N ILE A 267 12.53 -12.91 4.84
CA ILE A 267 11.71 -11.90 4.14
C ILE A 267 10.65 -12.56 3.26
N LEU A 268 11.01 -13.65 2.55
CA LEU A 268 10.04 -14.42 1.77
C LEU A 268 8.95 -14.99 2.68
N ALA A 269 9.32 -15.60 3.80
CA ALA A 269 8.38 -16.15 4.77
C ALA A 269 7.45 -15.07 5.34
N VAL A 270 7.97 -13.88 5.71
CA VAL A 270 7.17 -12.73 6.13
C VAL A 270 6.16 -12.32 5.04
N THR A 271 6.60 -12.26 3.80
CA THR A 271 5.74 -11.87 2.67
C THR A 271 4.61 -12.87 2.45
N LEU A 272 4.92 -14.17 2.45
CA LEU A 272 3.94 -15.22 2.19
C LEU A 272 2.94 -15.39 3.35
N THR A 273 3.41 -15.32 4.60
CA THR A 273 2.53 -15.49 5.77
C THR A 273 1.56 -14.33 5.98
N ARG A 274 1.91 -13.13 5.50
CA ARG A 274 1.02 -11.95 5.55
C ARG A 274 -0.10 -11.97 4.51
N ALA A 275 0.16 -12.55 3.34
CA ALA A 275 -0.73 -12.50 2.19
C ALA A 275 -2.16 -12.96 2.47
N PRO A 276 -2.42 -14.14 3.06
CA PRO A 276 -3.77 -14.66 3.22
C PRO A 276 -4.68 -13.81 4.12
N LEU A 277 -4.08 -13.07 5.06
CA LEU A 277 -4.82 -12.23 6.01
C LEU A 277 -4.90 -10.76 5.55
N LEU A 278 -3.78 -10.18 5.13
CA LEU A 278 -3.73 -8.74 4.85
C LEU A 278 -4.34 -8.37 3.49
N VAL A 279 -4.23 -9.23 2.46
CA VAL A 279 -4.81 -8.92 1.15
C VAL A 279 -6.35 -8.81 1.20
N PRO A 280 -7.10 -9.79 1.75
CA PRO A 280 -8.54 -9.66 1.91
C PRO A 280 -8.92 -8.48 2.83
N LEU A 281 -8.19 -8.29 3.93
CA LEU A 281 -8.48 -7.24 4.90
C LEU A 281 -8.34 -5.84 4.29
N THR A 282 -7.28 -5.60 3.51
CA THR A 282 -7.10 -4.32 2.81
C THR A 282 -8.15 -4.10 1.73
N ALA A 283 -8.55 -5.14 0.99
CA ALA A 283 -9.64 -5.06 0.03
C ALA A 283 -11.00 -4.70 0.69
N MET A 284 -11.21 -5.15 1.92
CA MET A 284 -12.43 -4.90 2.70
C MET A 284 -12.36 -3.66 3.60
N GLN A 285 -11.23 -2.94 3.63
CA GLN A 285 -11.01 -1.84 4.58
C GLN A 285 -12.10 -0.76 4.52
N GLY A 286 -12.56 -0.41 3.30
CA GLY A 286 -13.66 0.55 3.13
C GLY A 286 -14.96 0.07 3.78
N ASN A 287 -15.30 -1.21 3.61
CA ASN A 287 -16.49 -1.81 4.20
C ASN A 287 -16.41 -1.88 5.73
N LEU A 288 -15.21 -2.17 6.26
CA LEU A 288 -14.98 -2.17 7.71
C LEU A 288 -15.16 -0.78 8.31
N ILE A 289 -14.61 0.26 7.66
CA ILE A 289 -14.81 1.65 8.11
C ILE A 289 -16.30 1.99 8.10
N ALA A 290 -17.03 1.68 7.03
CA ALA A 290 -18.47 1.92 6.95
C ALA A 290 -19.23 1.19 8.08
N HIS A 291 -18.92 -0.09 8.29
CA HIS A 291 -19.49 -0.87 9.40
C HIS A 291 -19.28 -0.20 10.77
N PHE A 292 -18.08 0.32 11.06
CA PHE A 292 -17.80 1.00 12.33
C PHE A 292 -18.43 2.39 12.42
N VAL A 293 -18.67 3.07 11.31
CA VAL A 293 -19.44 4.33 11.27
C VAL A 293 -20.89 4.08 11.62
N ASP A 294 -21.49 3.02 11.06
CA ASP A 294 -22.88 2.64 11.34
C ASP A 294 -23.08 2.20 12.78
N GLN A 295 -22.07 1.56 13.40
CA GLN A 295 -22.09 1.06 14.77
C GLN A 295 -21.48 2.04 15.80
N ARG A 296 -21.57 3.37 15.55
CA ARG A 296 -20.89 4.40 16.35
C ARG A 296 -21.19 4.38 17.85
N SER A 297 -22.35 3.89 18.28
CA SER A 297 -22.74 3.77 19.70
C SER A 297 -22.21 2.50 20.38
N ARG A 298 -21.65 1.54 19.64
CA ARG A 298 -21.18 0.25 20.12
C ARG A 298 -19.91 -0.23 19.43
N ARG A 299 -19.02 0.71 19.03
CA ARG A 299 -17.83 0.42 18.20
C ARG A 299 -16.94 -0.67 18.79
N LEU A 300 -16.68 -0.63 20.10
CA LEU A 300 -15.88 -1.66 20.77
C LEU A 300 -16.51 -3.05 20.68
N ARG A 301 -17.83 -3.15 20.77
CA ARG A 301 -18.54 -4.43 20.57
C ARG A 301 -18.55 -4.84 19.10
N ALA A 302 -18.65 -3.87 18.17
CA ALA A 302 -18.60 -4.13 16.74
C ALA A 302 -17.21 -4.65 16.28
N LEU A 303 -16.13 -4.32 17.00
CA LEU A 303 -14.80 -4.89 16.78
C LEU A 303 -14.73 -6.39 17.06
N LEU A 304 -15.53 -6.92 17.99
CA LEU A 304 -15.42 -8.32 18.43
C LEU A 304 -15.67 -9.31 17.28
N SER A 305 -16.71 -9.10 16.48
CA SER A 305 -17.05 -10.01 15.38
C SER A 305 -15.91 -10.17 14.36
N PRO A 306 -15.38 -9.10 13.70
CA PRO A 306 -14.27 -9.26 12.78
C PRO A 306 -12.98 -9.70 13.48
N ALA A 307 -12.76 -9.32 14.76
CA ALA A 307 -11.58 -9.77 15.50
C ALA A 307 -11.62 -11.28 15.76
N VAL A 308 -12.77 -11.85 16.13
CA VAL A 308 -12.92 -13.30 16.31
C VAL A 308 -12.68 -14.05 15.00
N VAL A 309 -13.19 -13.53 13.89
CA VAL A 309 -12.95 -14.13 12.55
C VAL A 309 -11.45 -14.12 12.22
N ILE A 310 -10.77 -12.98 12.38
CA ILE A 310 -9.32 -12.85 12.14
C ILE A 310 -8.55 -13.79 13.06
N ALA A 311 -8.92 -13.88 14.36
CA ALA A 311 -8.27 -14.76 15.31
C ALA A 311 -8.48 -16.24 14.96
N GLY A 312 -9.69 -16.65 14.59
CA GLY A 312 -10.01 -18.03 14.21
C GLY A 312 -9.30 -18.47 12.94
N VAL A 313 -9.40 -17.67 11.87
CA VAL A 313 -8.67 -17.92 10.61
C VAL A 313 -7.16 -17.88 10.85
N GLY A 314 -6.70 -16.93 11.67
CA GLY A 314 -5.32 -16.80 12.06
C GLY A 314 -4.79 -18.01 12.83
N ALA A 315 -5.51 -18.53 13.81
CA ALA A 315 -5.14 -19.72 14.56
C ALA A 315 -5.01 -20.96 13.64
N ALA A 316 -5.99 -21.16 12.76
CA ALA A 316 -5.90 -22.21 11.73
C ALA A 316 -4.70 -22.01 10.81
N GLY A 317 -4.43 -20.76 10.40
CA GLY A 317 -3.27 -20.40 9.59
C GLY A 317 -1.93 -20.66 10.29
N VAL A 318 -1.82 -20.35 11.59
CA VAL A 318 -0.63 -20.63 12.42
C VAL A 318 -0.34 -22.13 12.47
N LEU A 319 -1.36 -22.97 12.71
CA LEU A 319 -1.22 -24.41 12.72
C LEU A 319 -0.82 -24.95 11.33
N ALA A 320 -1.50 -24.49 10.28
CA ALA A 320 -1.19 -24.90 8.90
C ALA A 320 0.23 -24.48 8.49
N ALA A 321 0.64 -23.26 8.80
CA ALA A 321 1.99 -22.77 8.51
C ALA A 321 3.06 -23.52 9.27
N GLY A 322 2.82 -23.87 10.54
CA GLY A 322 3.74 -24.67 11.35
C GLY A 322 3.92 -26.09 10.84
N LEU A 323 2.85 -26.75 10.42
CA LEU A 323 2.86 -28.15 10.01
C LEU A 323 3.23 -28.33 8.54
N LEU A 324 2.61 -27.56 7.65
CA LEU A 324 2.73 -27.72 6.19
C LEU A 324 3.70 -26.73 5.56
N GLY A 325 3.95 -25.60 6.22
CA GLY A 325 4.73 -24.49 5.68
C GLY A 325 6.14 -24.88 5.24
N PRO A 326 6.93 -25.63 6.03
CA PRO A 326 8.29 -26.04 5.63
C PRO A 326 8.31 -26.88 4.35
N TRP A 327 7.33 -27.74 4.17
CA TRP A 327 7.18 -28.55 2.96
C TRP A 327 6.74 -27.69 1.77
N LEU A 328 5.71 -26.85 1.96
CA LEU A 328 5.20 -25.95 0.91
C LEU A 328 6.28 -24.99 0.42
N LEU A 329 7.07 -24.41 1.33
CA LEU A 329 8.13 -23.47 0.98
C LEU A 329 9.17 -24.13 0.08
N ARG A 330 9.65 -25.33 0.45
CA ARG A 330 10.61 -26.09 -0.36
C ARG A 330 10.04 -26.56 -1.69
N ALA A 331 8.80 -27.02 -1.71
CA ALA A 331 8.15 -27.50 -2.93
C ALA A 331 7.93 -26.36 -3.94
N ALA A 332 7.56 -25.16 -3.45
CA ALA A 332 7.29 -24.01 -4.31
C ALA A 332 8.57 -23.28 -4.76
N PHE A 333 9.55 -23.10 -3.85
CA PHE A 333 10.69 -22.20 -4.08
C PHE A 333 12.03 -22.91 -4.24
N GLY A 334 12.11 -24.20 -3.91
CA GLY A 334 13.32 -25.01 -4.06
C GLY A 334 13.96 -25.40 -2.74
N ALA A 335 14.96 -26.30 -2.83
CA ALA A 335 15.58 -26.94 -1.66
C ALA A 335 16.35 -25.96 -0.75
N ASP A 336 16.79 -24.83 -1.29
CA ASP A 336 17.58 -23.82 -0.56
C ASP A 336 16.70 -22.94 0.34
N TYR A 337 15.41 -22.85 0.06
CA TYR A 337 14.44 -22.13 0.89
C TYR A 337 13.95 -23.01 2.05
N ARG A 338 14.73 -23.01 3.14
CA ARG A 338 14.44 -23.81 4.35
C ARG A 338 14.04 -22.88 5.51
N ALA A 339 12.81 -23.05 5.99
CA ALA A 339 12.32 -22.41 7.19
C ALA A 339 11.76 -23.44 8.15
N SER A 340 11.94 -23.22 9.46
CA SER A 340 11.35 -24.08 10.48
C SER A 340 9.84 -23.84 10.58
N GLY A 341 9.09 -24.86 10.98
CA GLY A 341 7.67 -24.72 11.27
C GLY A 341 7.40 -23.68 12.37
N ALA A 342 8.27 -23.57 13.37
CA ALA A 342 8.18 -22.58 14.44
C ALA A 342 8.30 -21.14 13.89
N LEU A 343 9.24 -20.89 12.98
CA LEU A 343 9.38 -19.58 12.32
C LEU A 343 8.10 -19.22 11.53
N LEU A 344 7.62 -20.14 10.69
CA LEU A 344 6.44 -19.89 9.84
C LEU A 344 5.17 -19.69 10.69
N ALA A 345 4.99 -20.47 11.75
CA ALA A 345 3.92 -20.29 12.73
C ALA A 345 4.02 -18.92 13.43
N GLY A 346 5.21 -18.55 13.91
CA GLY A 346 5.47 -17.27 14.57
C GLY A 346 5.20 -16.07 13.63
N LEU A 347 5.65 -16.13 12.37
CA LEU A 347 5.40 -15.09 11.38
C LEU A 347 3.92 -15.00 10.98
N THR A 348 3.21 -16.14 10.92
CA THR A 348 1.75 -16.14 10.71
C THR A 348 1.03 -15.52 11.89
N GLY A 349 1.46 -15.82 13.13
CA GLY A 349 0.98 -15.14 14.34
C GLY A 349 1.21 -13.62 14.29
N ALA A 350 2.39 -13.19 13.85
CA ALA A 350 2.69 -11.79 13.63
C ALA A 350 1.78 -11.14 12.57
N ALA A 351 1.44 -11.89 11.50
CA ALA A 351 0.49 -11.43 10.48
C ALA A 351 -0.93 -11.25 11.07
N VAL A 352 -1.36 -12.11 11.99
CA VAL A 352 -2.63 -11.97 12.73
C VAL A 352 -2.63 -10.68 13.56
N VAL A 353 -1.55 -10.41 14.30
CA VAL A 353 -1.45 -9.17 15.10
C VAL A 353 -1.43 -7.94 14.20
N MET A 354 -0.76 -8.00 13.06
CA MET A 354 -0.77 -6.92 12.05
C MET A 354 -2.18 -6.70 11.48
N ALA A 355 -2.95 -7.76 11.23
CA ALA A 355 -4.33 -7.68 10.79
C ALA A 355 -5.22 -7.04 11.87
N MET A 356 -4.99 -7.35 13.15
CA MET A 356 -5.68 -6.70 14.29
C MET A 356 -5.33 -5.21 14.40
N LEU A 357 -4.07 -4.82 14.15
CA LEU A 357 -3.67 -3.42 14.09
C LEU A 357 -4.41 -2.68 12.97
N THR A 358 -4.53 -3.30 11.80
CA THR A 358 -5.27 -2.74 10.66
C THR A 358 -6.75 -2.60 10.98
N LEU A 359 -7.36 -3.59 11.64
CA LEU A 359 -8.76 -3.58 12.06
C LEU A 359 -9.05 -2.46 13.09
N THR A 360 -8.23 -2.37 14.14
CA THR A 360 -8.37 -1.32 15.16
C THR A 360 -8.09 0.07 14.60
N GLY A 361 -7.17 0.17 13.64
CA GLY A 361 -6.92 1.38 12.86
C GLY A 361 -8.14 1.82 12.05
N ALA A 362 -8.83 0.89 11.38
CA ALA A 362 -10.07 1.18 10.65
C ALA A 362 -11.17 1.72 11.59
N ALA A 363 -11.30 1.16 12.79
CA ALA A 363 -12.23 1.65 13.81
C ALA A 363 -11.84 3.06 14.32
N ALA A 364 -10.56 3.34 14.51
CA ALA A 364 -10.07 4.67 14.89
C ALA A 364 -10.37 5.72 13.80
N VAL A 365 -10.19 5.37 12.51
CA VAL A 365 -10.56 6.24 11.39
C VAL A 365 -12.06 6.49 11.35
N ALA A 366 -12.88 5.45 11.53
CA ALA A 366 -14.34 5.56 11.59
C ALA A 366 -14.83 6.44 12.77
N ALA A 367 -14.05 6.50 13.86
CA ALA A 367 -14.28 7.38 15.00
C ALA A 367 -13.75 8.82 14.79
N ALA A 368 -13.20 9.15 13.62
CA ALA A 368 -12.48 10.40 13.33
C ALA A 368 -11.27 10.66 14.24
N LEU A 369 -10.70 9.62 14.84
CA LEU A 369 -9.53 9.69 15.72
C LEU A 369 -8.22 9.60 14.92
N HIS A 370 -8.03 10.49 13.94
CA HIS A 370 -6.89 10.45 13.01
C HIS A 370 -5.52 10.51 13.71
N ARG A 371 -5.41 11.27 14.82
CA ARG A 371 -4.18 11.32 15.62
C ARG A 371 -3.88 9.98 16.28
N ALA A 372 -4.89 9.32 16.84
CA ALA A 372 -4.71 7.99 17.44
C ALA A 372 -4.33 6.94 16.40
N TYR A 373 -4.95 6.98 15.21
CA TYR A 373 -4.57 6.14 14.07
C TYR A 373 -3.08 6.30 13.73
N ALA A 374 -2.63 7.53 13.51
CA ALA A 374 -1.24 7.82 13.18
C ALA A 374 -0.27 7.41 14.30
N LEU A 375 -0.60 7.74 15.56
CA LEU A 375 0.21 7.37 16.72
C LEU A 375 0.31 5.85 16.91
N GLY A 376 -0.76 5.10 16.63
CA GLY A 376 -0.75 3.64 16.68
C GLY A 376 0.23 3.04 15.66
N TRP A 377 0.22 3.51 14.41
CA TRP A 377 1.15 3.04 13.38
C TRP A 377 2.60 3.47 13.65
N VAL A 378 2.81 4.73 14.06
CA VAL A 378 4.14 5.23 14.44
C VAL A 378 4.67 4.47 15.65
N GLY A 379 3.84 4.27 16.67
CA GLY A 379 4.21 3.52 17.87
C GLY A 379 4.56 2.06 17.54
N ALA A 380 3.76 1.39 16.70
CA ALA A 380 4.05 0.04 16.22
C ALA A 380 5.39 -0.02 15.48
N THR A 381 5.65 0.95 14.58
CA THR A 381 6.89 1.02 13.81
C THR A 381 8.10 1.25 14.70
N LEU A 382 8.02 2.22 15.61
CA LEU A 382 9.10 2.51 16.55
C LEU A 382 9.39 1.30 17.45
N ALA A 383 8.36 0.68 18.03
CA ALA A 383 8.53 -0.50 18.86
C ALA A 383 9.16 -1.67 18.09
N SER A 384 8.67 -1.94 16.86
CA SER A 384 9.28 -2.96 15.99
C SER A 384 10.74 -2.64 15.68
N THR A 385 11.07 -1.39 15.33
CA THR A 385 12.45 -0.99 15.00
C THR A 385 13.38 -1.13 16.20
N LEU A 386 12.95 -0.71 17.40
CA LEU A 386 13.73 -0.85 18.62
C LEU A 386 13.97 -2.33 18.97
N LEU A 387 12.96 -3.19 18.79
CA LEU A 387 13.10 -4.63 19.01
C LEU A 387 14.01 -5.31 17.99
N LEU A 388 14.09 -4.77 16.76
CA LEU A 388 15.06 -5.22 15.77
C LEU A 388 16.52 -4.88 16.14
N LEU A 389 16.78 -3.98 17.08
CA LEU A 389 18.12 -3.67 17.58
C LEU A 389 18.57 -4.59 18.72
N VAL A 390 17.66 -5.40 19.29
CA VAL A 390 18.01 -6.35 20.37
C VAL A 390 18.91 -7.46 19.80
N PRO A 391 19.97 -7.88 20.51
CA PRO A 391 20.94 -8.87 20.04
C PRO A 391 20.39 -10.29 20.13
N LEU A 392 19.37 -10.59 19.33
CA LEU A 392 18.79 -11.92 19.12
C LEU A 392 19.16 -12.42 17.73
N ASP A 393 19.04 -13.73 17.49
CA ASP A 393 19.14 -14.27 16.13
C ASP A 393 18.09 -13.67 15.20
N LEU A 394 18.33 -13.69 13.88
CA LEU A 394 17.51 -13.01 12.87
C LEU A 394 16.04 -13.44 12.92
N GLN A 395 15.79 -14.75 13.08
CA GLN A 395 14.43 -15.30 13.05
C GLN A 395 13.63 -14.88 14.28
N THR A 396 14.20 -15.10 15.48
CA THR A 396 13.55 -14.72 16.75
C THR A 396 13.32 -13.21 16.81
N ARG A 397 14.30 -12.41 16.46
CA ARG A 397 14.22 -10.95 16.42
C ARG A 397 13.09 -10.47 15.51
N THR A 398 12.98 -11.07 14.31
CA THR A 398 11.93 -10.75 13.34
C THR A 398 10.54 -11.05 13.89
N VAL A 399 10.34 -12.24 14.47
CA VAL A 399 9.04 -12.64 15.06
C VAL A 399 8.68 -11.70 16.23
N VAL A 400 9.61 -11.49 17.16
CA VAL A 400 9.38 -10.62 18.33
C VAL A 400 9.02 -9.20 17.90
N ALA A 401 9.76 -8.62 16.96
CA ALA A 401 9.49 -7.26 16.47
C ALA A 401 8.12 -7.15 15.79
N LEU A 402 7.77 -8.12 14.95
CA LEU A 402 6.52 -8.11 14.18
C LEU A 402 5.28 -8.51 14.99
N VAL A 403 5.44 -9.12 16.16
CA VAL A 403 4.36 -9.36 17.13
C VAL A 403 4.21 -8.16 18.07
N SER A 404 5.30 -7.78 18.75
CA SER A 404 5.23 -6.81 19.85
C SER A 404 5.00 -5.37 19.36
N GLY A 405 5.57 -5.00 18.20
CA GLY A 405 5.34 -3.67 17.64
C GLY A 405 3.87 -3.39 17.33
N PRO A 406 3.19 -4.22 16.53
CA PRO A 406 1.78 -4.06 16.27
C PRO A 406 0.90 -4.14 17.52
N LEU A 407 1.24 -4.94 18.55
CA LEU A 407 0.55 -4.95 19.83
C LEU A 407 0.59 -3.58 20.55
N ALA A 408 1.74 -2.90 20.51
CA ALA A 408 1.85 -1.54 21.04
C ALA A 408 0.91 -0.57 20.29
N GLY A 409 0.84 -0.67 18.96
CA GLY A 409 -0.08 0.14 18.16
C GLY A 409 -1.55 -0.15 18.45
N ILE A 410 -1.93 -1.43 18.61
CA ILE A 410 -3.28 -1.84 19.00
C ILE A 410 -3.65 -1.23 20.36
N ALA A 411 -2.75 -1.27 21.34
CA ALA A 411 -2.98 -0.68 22.65
C ALA A 411 -3.30 0.82 22.56
N VAL A 412 -2.56 1.57 21.71
CA VAL A 412 -2.83 3.00 21.46
C VAL A 412 -4.22 3.20 20.85
N HIS A 413 -4.58 2.42 19.81
CA HIS A 413 -5.91 2.52 19.18
C HIS A 413 -7.03 2.23 20.17
N LEU A 414 -6.94 1.13 20.93
CA LEU A 414 -7.96 0.74 21.89
C LEU A 414 -8.10 1.74 23.05
N ALA A 415 -6.97 2.26 23.56
CA ALA A 415 -7.00 3.31 24.59
C ALA A 415 -7.69 4.60 24.10
N ALA A 416 -7.52 4.96 22.84
CA ALA A 416 -8.20 6.12 22.27
C ALA A 416 -9.70 5.85 22.03
N LEU A 417 -10.05 4.67 21.52
CA LEU A 417 -11.45 4.27 21.31
C LEU A 417 -12.24 4.19 22.62
N THR A 418 -11.66 3.61 23.67
CA THR A 418 -12.31 3.52 25.00
C THR A 418 -12.54 4.89 25.64
N ARG A 419 -11.67 5.87 25.39
CA ARG A 419 -11.87 7.25 25.86
C ARG A 419 -12.96 7.99 25.08
N ALA A 420 -13.10 7.70 23.80
CA ALA A 420 -14.10 8.33 22.94
C ALA A 420 -15.51 7.76 23.12
N ASP A 421 -15.64 6.52 23.64
CA ASP A 421 -16.91 5.86 23.91
C ASP A 421 -17.44 6.16 25.35
N ARG A 422 -16.64 6.85 26.19
CA ARG A 422 -17.04 7.37 27.51
C ARG A 422 -17.63 8.77 27.38
#